data_fff8626eac48391a96c45470655b8ad1
#
_entry.id   fff8626eac48391a96c45470655b8ad1
#
_cell.length_a   1.000
_cell.length_b   1.000
_cell.length_c   1.000
_cell.angle_alpha   90.00
_cell.angle_beta   90.00
_cell.angle_gamma   90.00
#
_symmetry.space_group_name_H-M   'P 1'
#
loop_
_entity.id
_entity.type
_entity.pdbx_description
1 polymer ?
#
loop_
_entity_poly.entity_id
_entity_poly.type
_entity_poly.pdbx_seq_one_letter_code
_entity_poly.pdbx_strand_id
1 'polypeptide(L)'
;MFIRICIAELKRLVRSKKYMFWTFAFPLLLGTLFYFSFSTIYDSQKSEPIPVVVEVTENAIHEYRVLEAFSNLDKDKITNDLEEYYAEKGKAEAMGETFDKEVPVTDEVLDELETVQSYADMKNYNLDSFPYEYLKTENSVDKSTIDSINEFDLPFIKVLEELKYDEGTKMIEQVEVTSQEEAEKLLSDGDIAGILTVDSLQDIHLLVNGNGVKHSILSTIISEYKLEVGKAIDTINNDHDNLERSDEIMDESTESMEFINAKKMAGENKDPFVAYFYNLIAMVAIMGSVASLNLIANSQANQSTTGIRIDCSPTIKVFHELAQLMAVIIIQTVIILFTLTYLIFILKINFGGNITFIYITALLSSLVGDTLGFMIAHFGKISSDKKEAILMVIILGGGFMSGLMYGDMKMIVEQKAPWFNRINPSSVITDAFYALNVFGIGPRYYRAVMYMLITSCAMLLIGCFLSRRSSYKSL
;
A
#
# COMPACT_ATOMS: atom_id res chain seq x y z
N MET A 1 44.82 21.83 8.31
CA MET A 1 43.94 23.00 8.37
C MET A 1 42.45 22.59 8.30
N PHE A 2 42.02 21.83 7.31
CA PHE A 2 40.64 21.33 7.14
C PHE A 2 40.04 20.72 8.42
N ILE A 3 40.72 19.74 9.01
CA ILE A 3 40.28 19.06 10.23
C ILE A 3 40.13 20.03 11.42
N ARG A 4 41.03 21.02 11.55
CA ARG A 4 40.93 21.99 12.64
C ARG A 4 39.72 22.91 12.50
N ILE A 5 39.37 23.31 11.27
CA ILE A 5 38.16 24.08 10.98
C ILE A 5 36.93 23.21 11.30
N CYS A 6 36.88 21.99 10.80
CA CYS A 6 35.81 21.07 11.04
C CYS A 6 35.53 20.83 12.54
N ILE A 7 36.59 20.58 13.34
CA ILE A 7 36.46 20.39 14.80
C ILE A 7 35.98 21.66 15.50
N ALA A 8 36.46 22.85 15.08
CA ALA A 8 36.03 24.12 15.66
C ALA A 8 34.53 24.37 15.42
N GLU A 9 34.07 24.14 14.20
CA GLU A 9 32.66 24.32 13.84
C GLU A 9 31.75 23.25 14.48
N LEU A 10 32.22 22.04 14.60
CA LEU A 10 31.52 20.97 15.32
C LEU A 10 31.31 21.36 16.79
N LYS A 11 32.36 21.86 17.47
CA LYS A 11 32.22 22.38 18.84
C LYS A 11 31.25 23.57 18.94
N ARG A 12 31.20 24.42 17.93
CA ARG A 12 30.23 25.52 17.85
C ARG A 12 28.80 25.02 17.74
N LEU A 13 28.54 24.07 16.85
CA LEU A 13 27.22 23.48 16.68
C LEU A 13 26.72 22.78 17.95
N VAL A 14 27.53 21.95 18.59
CA VAL A 14 27.20 21.27 19.86
C VAL A 14 26.88 22.26 20.98
N ARG A 15 27.57 23.42 21.02
CA ARG A 15 27.33 24.46 22.03
C ARG A 15 26.10 25.32 21.73
N SER A 16 25.55 25.27 20.53
CA SER A 16 24.34 26.01 20.14
C SER A 16 23.09 25.34 20.71
N LYS A 17 22.59 25.89 21.85
CA LYS A 17 21.39 25.37 22.53
C LYS A 17 20.17 25.36 21.60
N LYS A 18 19.99 26.43 20.77
CA LYS A 18 18.88 26.55 19.83
C LYS A 18 18.94 25.44 18.77
N TYR A 19 20.11 25.19 18.21
CA TYR A 19 20.30 24.13 17.22
C TYR A 19 20.05 22.75 17.82
N MET A 20 20.70 22.44 18.94
CA MET A 20 20.55 21.13 19.60
C MET A 20 19.11 20.84 20.05
N PHE A 21 18.39 21.86 20.47
CA PHE A 21 16.97 21.67 20.82
C PHE A 21 16.13 21.27 19.58
N TRP A 22 16.21 22.05 18.50
CA TRP A 22 15.36 21.82 17.34
C TRP A 22 15.74 20.59 16.51
N THR A 23 17.02 20.23 16.46
CA THR A 23 17.48 19.10 15.65
C THR A 23 17.57 17.78 16.42
N PHE A 24 17.73 17.82 17.74
CA PHE A 24 17.91 16.66 18.58
C PHE A 24 16.75 16.44 19.57
N ALA A 25 16.49 17.42 20.45
CA ALA A 25 15.50 17.22 21.51
C ALA A 25 14.05 17.21 20.98
N PHE A 26 13.72 18.12 20.08
CA PHE A 26 12.36 18.25 19.53
C PHE A 26 11.89 16.99 18.76
N PRO A 27 12.68 16.38 17.87
CA PRO A 27 12.28 15.15 17.20
C PRO A 27 12.05 13.98 18.16
N LEU A 28 12.83 13.86 19.23
CA LEU A 28 12.63 12.82 20.24
C LEU A 28 11.31 13.02 20.98
N LEU A 29 11.02 14.28 21.38
CA LEU A 29 9.75 14.63 22.01
C LEU A 29 8.56 14.35 21.09
N LEU A 30 8.67 14.76 19.83
CA LEU A 30 7.62 14.54 18.82
C LEU A 30 7.42 13.04 18.51
N GLY A 31 8.50 12.26 18.39
CA GLY A 31 8.42 10.82 18.21
C GLY A 31 7.75 10.12 19.39
N THR A 32 8.07 10.56 20.62
CA THR A 32 7.42 10.06 21.84
C THR A 32 5.93 10.42 21.87
N LEU A 33 5.59 11.64 21.49
CA LEU A 33 4.20 12.09 21.43
C LEU A 33 3.41 11.28 20.38
N PHE A 34 3.97 11.05 19.22
CA PHE A 34 3.35 10.19 18.20
C PHE A 34 3.14 8.76 18.74
N TYR A 35 4.16 8.20 19.39
CA TYR A 35 4.05 6.87 19.97
C TYR A 35 2.88 6.76 20.95
N PHE A 36 2.74 7.68 21.91
CA PHE A 36 1.64 7.66 22.85
C PHE A 36 0.29 7.95 22.20
N SER A 37 0.24 8.86 21.21
CA SER A 37 -1.01 9.17 20.52
C SER A 37 -1.50 7.99 19.68
N PHE A 38 -0.60 7.26 19.05
CA PHE A 38 -0.96 6.12 18.21
C PHE A 38 -1.10 4.82 19.00
N SER A 39 -0.37 4.63 20.11
CA SER A 39 -0.50 3.42 20.94
C SER A 39 -1.92 3.24 21.45
N THR A 40 -2.59 4.32 21.84
CA THR A 40 -3.99 4.26 22.29
C THR A 40 -4.93 3.84 21.15
N ILE A 41 -4.65 4.27 19.92
CA ILE A 41 -5.41 3.88 18.73
C ILE A 41 -5.12 2.40 18.38
N TYR A 42 -3.86 1.97 18.53
CA TYR A 42 -3.46 0.58 18.35
C TYR A 42 -4.08 -0.38 19.35
N ASP A 43 -4.06 -0.02 20.63
CA ASP A 43 -4.62 -0.86 21.67
C ASP A 43 -6.15 -0.99 21.54
N SER A 44 -6.81 0.02 20.96
CA SER A 44 -8.24 -0.03 20.64
C SER A 44 -8.57 -0.73 19.31
N GLN A 45 -7.56 -0.93 18.43
CA GLN A 45 -7.72 -1.59 17.12
C GLN A 45 -7.07 -2.97 17.04
N LYS A 46 -6.24 -3.35 18.04
CA LYS A 46 -5.62 -4.67 18.10
C LYS A 46 -6.68 -5.72 18.41
N SER A 47 -6.99 -6.49 17.39
CA SER A 47 -7.62 -7.81 17.52
C SER A 47 -9.09 -7.84 17.96
N GLU A 48 -9.82 -6.73 17.94
CA GLU A 48 -11.27 -6.85 18.04
C GLU A 48 -11.84 -7.18 16.66
N PRO A 49 -12.61 -8.27 16.54
CA PRO A 49 -13.32 -8.57 15.31
C PRO A 49 -14.19 -7.38 14.87
N ILE A 50 -14.29 -7.19 13.57
CA ILE A 50 -15.12 -6.13 12.99
C ILE A 50 -16.56 -6.70 12.91
N PRO A 51 -17.51 -6.22 13.74
CA PRO A 51 -18.87 -6.72 13.69
C PRO A 51 -19.57 -6.21 12.43
N VAL A 52 -20.12 -7.13 11.64
CA VAL A 52 -20.86 -6.83 10.41
C VAL A 52 -22.11 -7.68 10.35
N VAL A 53 -23.15 -7.16 9.71
CA VAL A 53 -24.29 -7.95 9.26
C VAL A 53 -24.08 -8.33 7.81
N VAL A 54 -24.33 -9.58 7.46
CA VAL A 54 -24.24 -10.06 6.08
C VAL A 54 -25.63 -10.52 5.65
N GLU A 55 -26.13 -9.96 4.58
CA GLU A 55 -27.41 -10.30 3.95
C GLU A 55 -27.11 -10.92 2.58
N VAL A 56 -27.53 -12.15 2.37
CA VAL A 56 -27.35 -12.86 1.11
C VAL A 56 -28.70 -12.97 0.42
N THR A 57 -28.76 -12.58 -0.85
CA THR A 57 -29.98 -12.70 -1.64
C THR A 57 -30.14 -14.11 -2.21
N GLU A 58 -31.38 -14.55 -2.45
CA GLU A 58 -31.66 -15.83 -3.12
C GLU A 58 -31.01 -15.89 -4.52
N ASN A 59 -30.83 -14.75 -5.17
CA ASN A 59 -30.18 -14.66 -6.46
C ASN A 59 -28.69 -15.07 -6.40
N ALA A 60 -27.97 -14.65 -5.36
CA ALA A 60 -26.58 -15.04 -5.17
C ALA A 60 -26.42 -16.54 -4.92
N ILE A 61 -27.33 -17.12 -4.14
CA ILE A 61 -27.36 -18.57 -3.88
C ILE A 61 -27.67 -19.34 -5.15
N HIS A 62 -28.65 -18.87 -5.93
CA HIS A 62 -29.01 -19.49 -7.20
C HIS A 62 -27.84 -19.46 -8.19
N GLU A 63 -27.19 -18.31 -8.33
CA GLU A 63 -26.03 -18.13 -9.21
C GLU A 63 -24.88 -19.10 -8.82
N TYR A 64 -24.61 -19.27 -7.54
CA TYR A 64 -23.60 -20.19 -7.08
C TYR A 64 -23.98 -21.66 -7.31
N ARG A 65 -25.26 -22.04 -7.10
CA ARG A 65 -25.78 -23.37 -7.45
C ARG A 65 -25.62 -23.68 -8.93
N VAL A 66 -25.88 -22.70 -9.81
CA VAL A 66 -25.69 -22.89 -11.26
C VAL A 66 -24.21 -23.09 -11.58
N LEU A 67 -23.31 -22.29 -10.99
CA LEU A 67 -21.87 -22.46 -11.16
C LEU A 67 -21.40 -23.86 -10.79
N GLU A 68 -21.76 -24.32 -9.61
CA GLU A 68 -21.42 -25.65 -9.11
C GLU A 68 -22.00 -26.79 -9.98
N ALA A 69 -23.22 -26.60 -10.47
CA ALA A 69 -23.83 -27.59 -11.34
C ALA A 69 -23.07 -27.71 -12.67
N PHE A 70 -22.68 -26.61 -13.28
CA PHE A 70 -21.91 -26.60 -14.54
C PHE A 70 -20.52 -27.18 -14.37
N SER A 71 -19.81 -26.85 -13.29
CA SER A 71 -18.45 -27.35 -13.05
C SER A 71 -18.40 -28.85 -12.82
N ASN A 72 -19.47 -29.39 -12.25
CA ASN A 72 -19.63 -30.84 -11.98
C ASN A 72 -20.30 -31.63 -13.10
N LEU A 73 -20.64 -30.99 -14.22
CA LEU A 73 -21.26 -31.66 -15.36
C LEU A 73 -20.25 -32.55 -16.11
N ASP A 74 -20.62 -33.79 -16.39
CA ASP A 74 -19.83 -34.75 -17.21
C ASP A 74 -20.32 -34.73 -18.65
N LYS A 75 -19.80 -33.80 -19.46
CA LYS A 75 -20.16 -33.67 -20.87
C LYS A 75 -19.71 -34.84 -21.71
N ASP A 76 -18.58 -35.48 -21.40
CA ASP A 76 -18.08 -36.61 -22.10
C ASP A 76 -19.06 -37.80 -21.96
N LYS A 77 -19.59 -37.97 -20.76
CA LYS A 77 -20.61 -39.01 -20.51
C LYS A 77 -21.89 -38.72 -21.27
N ILE A 78 -22.37 -37.46 -21.27
CA ILE A 78 -23.56 -37.05 -22.04
C ILE A 78 -23.36 -37.38 -23.52
N THR A 79 -22.23 -36.98 -24.08
CA THR A 79 -21.90 -37.16 -25.51
C THR A 79 -21.84 -38.65 -25.87
N ASN A 80 -21.17 -39.47 -25.05
CA ASN A 80 -21.06 -40.91 -25.26
C ASN A 80 -22.41 -41.62 -25.18
N ASP A 81 -23.23 -41.27 -24.19
CA ASP A 81 -24.56 -41.89 -24.02
C ASP A 81 -25.50 -41.52 -25.19
N LEU A 82 -25.40 -40.33 -25.72
CA LEU A 82 -26.13 -39.91 -26.91
C LEU A 82 -25.64 -40.59 -28.18
N GLU A 83 -24.34 -40.72 -28.38
CA GLU A 83 -23.77 -41.44 -29.53
C GLU A 83 -24.24 -42.91 -29.49
N GLU A 84 -24.23 -43.56 -28.32
CA GLU A 84 -24.70 -44.93 -28.17
C GLU A 84 -26.19 -45.03 -28.45
N TYR A 85 -27.00 -44.10 -27.92
CA TYR A 85 -28.44 -44.04 -28.20
C TYR A 85 -28.75 -43.94 -29.68
N TYR A 86 -28.10 -42.96 -30.38
CA TYR A 86 -28.35 -42.78 -31.84
C TYR A 86 -27.82 -43.96 -32.67
N ALA A 87 -26.71 -44.58 -32.28
CA ALA A 87 -26.18 -45.76 -32.93
C ALA A 87 -27.12 -46.98 -32.78
N GLU A 88 -27.70 -47.19 -31.59
CA GLU A 88 -28.68 -48.25 -31.34
C GLU A 88 -30.00 -47.98 -32.08
N LYS A 89 -30.48 -46.75 -32.04
CA LYS A 89 -31.70 -46.35 -32.77
C LYS A 89 -31.55 -46.57 -34.29
N GLY A 90 -30.42 -46.16 -34.85
CA GLY A 90 -30.13 -46.40 -36.26
C GLY A 90 -30.05 -47.86 -36.64
N LYS A 91 -29.55 -48.74 -35.74
CA LYS A 91 -29.54 -50.20 -35.95
C LYS A 91 -30.93 -50.79 -35.92
N ALA A 92 -31.77 -50.39 -34.95
CA ALA A 92 -33.14 -50.86 -34.85
C ALA A 92 -33.99 -50.43 -36.06
N GLU A 93 -33.86 -49.17 -36.51
CA GLU A 93 -34.52 -48.66 -37.70
C GLU A 93 -34.10 -49.44 -38.97
N ALA A 94 -32.81 -49.78 -39.11
CA ALA A 94 -32.31 -50.57 -40.22
C ALA A 94 -32.81 -52.02 -40.22
N MET A 95 -33.16 -52.57 -39.04
CA MET A 95 -33.74 -53.92 -38.87
C MET A 95 -35.23 -53.88 -38.91
N GLY A 96 -35.91 -52.74 -38.95
CA GLY A 96 -37.36 -52.65 -38.91
C GLY A 96 -37.97 -52.95 -37.56
N GLU A 97 -37.19 -52.83 -36.50
CA GLU A 97 -37.62 -53.11 -35.12
C GLU A 97 -38.08 -51.79 -34.46
N THR A 98 -39.01 -51.87 -33.51
CA THR A 98 -39.46 -50.72 -32.70
C THR A 98 -38.38 -50.43 -31.65
N PHE A 99 -37.88 -49.19 -31.63
CA PHE A 99 -36.92 -48.71 -30.63
C PHE A 99 -37.67 -47.97 -29.53
N ASP A 100 -37.61 -48.48 -28.31
CA ASP A 100 -38.44 -48.03 -27.17
C ASP A 100 -37.58 -47.54 -25.99
N LYS A 101 -36.34 -47.08 -26.30
CA LYS A 101 -35.49 -46.44 -25.30
C LYS A 101 -35.79 -44.92 -25.26
N GLU A 102 -35.84 -44.34 -24.05
CA GLU A 102 -35.91 -42.90 -23.85
C GLU A 102 -34.60 -42.23 -24.21
N VAL A 103 -34.67 -41.02 -24.72
CA VAL A 103 -33.48 -40.20 -25.01
C VAL A 103 -32.78 -39.88 -23.69
N PRO A 104 -31.47 -40.07 -23.55
CA PRO A 104 -30.76 -39.79 -22.29
C PRO A 104 -30.88 -38.31 -21.86
N VAL A 105 -30.82 -37.40 -22.81
CA VAL A 105 -31.01 -35.97 -22.61
C VAL A 105 -31.83 -35.42 -23.78
N THR A 106 -32.79 -34.52 -23.56
CA THR A 106 -33.63 -33.96 -24.62
C THR A 106 -32.80 -32.97 -25.47
N ASP A 107 -33.10 -32.93 -26.79
CA ASP A 107 -32.41 -32.01 -27.70
C ASP A 107 -32.54 -30.53 -27.24
N GLU A 108 -33.67 -30.15 -26.59
CA GLU A 108 -33.90 -28.83 -26.02
C GLU A 108 -32.92 -28.49 -24.88
N VAL A 109 -32.65 -29.45 -23.99
CA VAL A 109 -31.69 -29.24 -22.88
C VAL A 109 -30.26 -29.14 -23.38
N LEU A 110 -29.93 -29.93 -24.43
CA LEU A 110 -28.62 -29.81 -25.08
C LEU A 110 -28.41 -28.47 -25.75
N ASP A 111 -29.41 -28.00 -26.50
CA ASP A 111 -29.33 -26.66 -27.13
C ASP A 111 -29.19 -25.55 -26.07
N GLU A 112 -29.85 -25.68 -24.91
CA GLU A 112 -29.68 -24.77 -23.78
C GLU A 112 -28.28 -24.83 -23.19
N LEU A 113 -27.72 -26.03 -22.96
CA LEU A 113 -26.35 -26.18 -22.45
C LEU A 113 -25.28 -25.64 -23.44
N GLU A 114 -25.48 -25.91 -24.74
CA GLU A 114 -24.55 -25.37 -25.79
C GLU A 114 -24.66 -23.87 -25.99
N THR A 115 -25.82 -23.26 -25.68
CA THR A 115 -26.01 -21.79 -25.76
C THR A 115 -25.44 -21.06 -24.58
N VAL A 116 -25.21 -21.69 -23.43
CA VAL A 116 -24.55 -21.09 -22.27
C VAL A 116 -23.07 -20.87 -22.57
N GLN A 117 -22.74 -19.70 -23.08
CA GLN A 117 -21.40 -19.32 -23.55
C GLN A 117 -20.75 -18.25 -22.69
N SER A 118 -21.48 -17.66 -21.75
CA SER A 118 -20.98 -16.58 -20.91
C SER A 118 -21.51 -16.70 -19.49
N TYR A 119 -20.78 -16.09 -18.55
CA TYR A 119 -21.21 -15.99 -17.15
C TYR A 119 -22.62 -15.37 -17.02
N ALA A 120 -22.96 -14.39 -17.88
CA ALA A 120 -24.28 -13.76 -17.87
C ALA A 120 -25.40 -14.74 -18.24
N ASP A 121 -25.17 -15.66 -19.20
CA ASP A 121 -26.12 -16.68 -19.61
C ASP A 121 -26.22 -17.75 -18.53
N MET A 122 -25.10 -18.19 -17.96
CA MET A 122 -25.07 -19.11 -16.84
C MET A 122 -25.85 -18.58 -15.64
N LYS A 123 -25.63 -17.31 -15.26
CA LYS A 123 -26.33 -16.64 -14.15
C LYS A 123 -27.85 -16.75 -14.21
N ASN A 124 -28.41 -16.74 -15.43
CA ASN A 124 -29.86 -16.80 -15.65
C ASN A 124 -30.38 -18.21 -16.01
N TYR A 125 -29.52 -19.23 -15.95
CA TYR A 125 -29.88 -20.57 -16.32
C TYR A 125 -30.94 -21.17 -15.39
N ASN A 126 -31.92 -21.91 -15.98
CA ASN A 126 -32.94 -22.57 -15.21
C ASN A 126 -32.48 -23.97 -14.75
N LEU A 127 -32.16 -24.12 -13.47
CA LEU A 127 -31.73 -25.38 -12.90
C LEU A 127 -32.76 -26.52 -13.00
N ASP A 128 -34.06 -26.22 -13.19
CA ASP A 128 -35.08 -27.27 -13.34
C ASP A 128 -34.91 -28.11 -14.62
N SER A 129 -34.27 -27.55 -15.65
CA SER A 129 -33.93 -28.22 -16.89
C SER A 129 -32.54 -28.86 -16.90
N PHE A 130 -31.77 -28.72 -15.82
CA PHE A 130 -30.40 -29.18 -15.74
C PHE A 130 -30.32 -30.73 -15.67
N PRO A 131 -29.41 -31.40 -16.42
CA PRO A 131 -29.30 -32.86 -16.44
C PRO A 131 -28.48 -33.39 -15.25
N TYR A 132 -29.01 -33.35 -14.04
CA TYR A 132 -28.33 -33.74 -12.79
C TYR A 132 -27.78 -35.16 -12.78
N GLU A 133 -28.34 -36.07 -13.59
CA GLU A 133 -27.88 -37.47 -13.69
C GLU A 133 -26.45 -37.59 -14.26
N TYR A 134 -25.97 -36.53 -14.90
CA TYR A 134 -24.64 -36.47 -15.49
C TYR A 134 -23.61 -35.70 -14.64
N LEU A 135 -23.95 -35.36 -13.42
CA LEU A 135 -22.97 -34.75 -12.51
C LEU A 135 -21.81 -35.72 -12.25
N LYS A 136 -20.61 -35.17 -12.16
CA LYS A 136 -19.40 -35.95 -11.85
C LYS A 136 -19.51 -36.58 -10.46
N THR A 137 -19.31 -37.89 -10.38
CA THR A 137 -19.47 -38.64 -9.13
C THR A 137 -18.23 -38.62 -8.23
N GLU A 138 -17.14 -38.08 -8.63
CA GLU A 138 -15.85 -38.08 -7.89
C GLU A 138 -15.96 -37.45 -6.51
N ASN A 139 -16.79 -36.43 -6.34
CA ASN A 139 -17.00 -35.72 -5.07
C ASN A 139 -18.39 -35.93 -4.44
N SER A 140 -19.12 -36.97 -4.84
CA SER A 140 -20.49 -37.25 -4.34
C SER A 140 -21.49 -36.10 -4.61
N VAL A 141 -21.23 -35.30 -5.62
CA VAL A 141 -22.10 -34.16 -6.00
C VAL A 141 -23.29 -34.74 -6.73
N ASP A 142 -24.49 -34.49 -6.25
CA ASP A 142 -25.76 -34.87 -6.85
C ASP A 142 -26.74 -33.68 -6.74
N LYS A 143 -27.95 -33.84 -7.31
CA LYS A 143 -28.98 -32.81 -7.21
C LYS A 143 -29.23 -32.37 -5.77
N SER A 144 -29.22 -33.31 -4.82
CA SER A 144 -29.50 -33.00 -3.41
C SER A 144 -28.40 -32.17 -2.79
N THR A 145 -27.17 -32.34 -3.21
CA THR A 145 -26.02 -31.53 -2.78
C THR A 145 -26.11 -30.11 -3.34
N ILE A 146 -26.38 -29.95 -4.63
CA ILE A 146 -26.60 -28.63 -5.24
C ILE A 146 -27.77 -27.89 -4.57
N ASP A 147 -28.89 -28.57 -4.35
CA ASP A 147 -30.07 -27.98 -3.69
C ASP A 147 -29.81 -27.61 -2.22
N SER A 148 -28.86 -28.27 -1.56
CA SER A 148 -28.47 -27.99 -0.17
C SER A 148 -27.53 -26.78 0.00
N ILE A 149 -26.95 -26.30 -1.07
CA ILE A 149 -26.10 -25.11 -1.03
C ILE A 149 -26.90 -23.94 -0.46
N ASN A 150 -26.34 -23.28 0.52
CA ASN A 150 -26.93 -22.17 1.24
C ASN A 150 -25.98 -20.96 1.30
N GLU A 151 -26.36 -19.93 2.04
CA GLU A 151 -25.59 -18.69 2.16
C GLU A 151 -24.16 -18.89 2.68
N PHE A 152 -23.91 -19.90 3.55
CA PHE A 152 -22.59 -20.18 4.15
C PHE A 152 -21.62 -20.82 3.16
N ASP A 153 -22.12 -21.38 2.07
CA ASP A 153 -21.30 -22.05 1.05
C ASP A 153 -20.70 -21.04 0.04
N LEU A 154 -21.24 -19.81 -0.01
CA LEU A 154 -20.77 -18.80 -0.96
C LEU A 154 -19.30 -18.46 -0.77
N PRO A 155 -18.52 -18.30 -1.86
CA PRO A 155 -17.09 -17.99 -1.78
C PRO A 155 -16.79 -16.75 -0.95
N PHE A 156 -17.60 -15.70 -1.04
CA PHE A 156 -17.40 -14.48 -0.25
C PHE A 156 -17.55 -14.72 1.25
N ILE A 157 -18.53 -15.53 1.64
CA ILE A 157 -18.76 -15.85 3.07
C ILE A 157 -17.59 -16.68 3.61
N LYS A 158 -17.12 -17.68 2.86
CA LYS A 158 -15.93 -18.46 3.23
C LYS A 158 -14.71 -17.55 3.41
N VAL A 159 -14.48 -16.60 2.50
CA VAL A 159 -13.39 -15.61 2.63
C VAL A 159 -13.54 -14.82 3.92
N LEU A 160 -14.74 -14.32 4.25
CA LEU A 160 -14.96 -13.57 5.49
C LEU A 160 -14.66 -14.38 6.75
N GLU A 161 -14.98 -15.69 6.75
CA GLU A 161 -14.74 -16.59 7.89
C GLU A 161 -13.27 -16.94 8.07
N GLU A 162 -12.50 -17.03 6.99
CA GLU A 162 -11.08 -17.38 6.99
C GLU A 162 -10.18 -16.20 7.32
N LEU A 163 -10.64 -14.96 7.14
CA LEU A 163 -9.87 -13.75 7.44
C LEU A 163 -9.50 -13.68 8.93
N LYS A 164 -8.20 -13.67 9.20
CA LYS A 164 -7.63 -13.58 10.55
C LYS A 164 -6.58 -12.49 10.63
N TYR A 165 -6.48 -11.87 11.81
CA TYR A 165 -5.34 -11.03 12.14
C TYR A 165 -4.08 -11.89 12.33
N ASP A 166 -2.90 -11.25 12.27
CA ASP A 166 -1.59 -11.94 12.44
C ASP A 166 -1.50 -12.73 13.77
N GLU A 167 -2.32 -12.42 14.76
CA GLU A 167 -2.42 -13.10 16.06
C GLU A 167 -3.38 -14.31 16.04
N GLY A 168 -3.99 -14.64 14.90
CA GLY A 168 -4.91 -15.76 14.73
C GLY A 168 -6.36 -15.48 15.16
N THR A 169 -6.68 -14.26 15.60
CA THR A 169 -8.04 -13.83 15.93
C THR A 169 -8.83 -13.58 14.64
N LYS A 170 -10.09 -14.00 14.56
CA LYS A 170 -10.97 -13.69 13.43
C LYS A 170 -11.03 -12.17 13.19
N MET A 171 -10.93 -11.76 11.92
CA MET A 171 -10.98 -10.34 11.55
C MET A 171 -12.41 -9.82 11.47
N ILE A 172 -13.35 -10.67 11.07
CA ILE A 172 -14.76 -10.34 10.88
C ILE A 172 -15.60 -11.18 11.85
N GLU A 173 -16.58 -10.52 12.48
CA GLU A 173 -17.61 -11.13 13.32
C GLU A 173 -18.95 -10.88 12.66
N GLN A 174 -19.61 -11.95 12.24
CA GLN A 174 -20.97 -11.86 11.67
C GLN A 174 -21.98 -11.76 12.81
N VAL A 175 -22.80 -10.72 12.77
CA VAL A 175 -23.87 -10.47 13.74
C VAL A 175 -25.20 -10.90 13.09
N GLU A 176 -25.86 -11.87 13.71
CA GLU A 176 -27.18 -12.30 13.27
C GLU A 176 -28.25 -11.27 13.65
N VAL A 177 -29.10 -10.95 12.68
CA VAL A 177 -30.23 -10.02 12.85
C VAL A 177 -31.50 -10.67 12.31
N THR A 178 -32.64 -10.29 12.88
CA THR A 178 -33.92 -10.84 12.47
C THR A 178 -34.65 -10.00 11.43
N SER A 179 -34.20 -8.77 11.22
CA SER A 179 -34.79 -7.85 10.23
C SER A 179 -33.80 -6.78 9.78
N GLN A 180 -34.02 -6.25 8.57
CA GLN A 180 -33.24 -5.15 8.03
C GLN A 180 -33.35 -3.87 8.90
N GLU A 181 -34.51 -3.60 9.51
CA GLU A 181 -34.69 -2.47 10.42
C GLU A 181 -33.79 -2.59 11.66
N GLU A 182 -33.57 -3.82 12.14
CA GLU A 182 -32.67 -4.09 13.26
C GLU A 182 -31.20 -3.85 12.85
N ALA A 183 -30.80 -4.32 11.67
CA ALA A 183 -29.47 -4.09 11.11
C ALA A 183 -29.16 -2.59 10.95
N GLU A 184 -30.10 -1.82 10.37
CA GLU A 184 -29.94 -0.37 10.20
C GLU A 184 -29.86 0.37 11.55
N LYS A 185 -30.59 -0.11 12.57
CA LYS A 185 -30.51 0.44 13.91
C LYS A 185 -29.15 0.16 14.56
N LEU A 186 -28.65 -1.07 14.50
CA LEU A 186 -27.33 -1.43 15.01
C LEU A 186 -26.21 -0.62 14.30
N LEU A 187 -26.38 -0.38 13.01
CA LEU A 187 -25.45 0.45 12.24
C LEU A 187 -25.51 1.93 12.69
N SER A 188 -26.73 2.46 12.96
CA SER A 188 -26.88 3.84 13.44
C SER A 188 -26.34 4.04 14.85
N ASP A 189 -26.51 3.05 15.71
CA ASP A 189 -26.04 3.06 17.10
C ASP A 189 -24.51 2.81 17.19
N GLY A 190 -23.89 2.32 16.09
CA GLY A 190 -22.45 2.07 15.99
C GLY A 190 -22.02 0.71 16.57
N ASP A 191 -22.97 -0.19 16.83
CA ASP A 191 -22.73 -1.53 17.34
C ASP A 191 -22.17 -2.46 16.25
N ILE A 192 -22.45 -2.17 14.97
CA ILE A 192 -21.84 -2.82 13.81
C ILE A 192 -21.11 -1.81 12.93
N ALA A 193 -20.08 -2.29 12.22
CA ALA A 193 -19.27 -1.46 11.34
C ALA A 193 -19.86 -1.29 9.94
N GLY A 194 -20.71 -2.21 9.51
CA GLY A 194 -21.34 -2.16 8.21
C GLY A 194 -22.34 -3.28 7.97
N ILE A 195 -23.19 -3.09 6.97
CA ILE A 195 -24.10 -4.09 6.43
C ILE A 195 -23.57 -4.46 5.05
N LEU A 196 -23.34 -5.75 4.82
CA LEU A 196 -22.86 -6.33 3.58
C LEU A 196 -24.04 -7.03 2.89
N THR A 197 -24.43 -6.57 1.73
CA THR A 197 -25.48 -7.19 0.93
C THR A 197 -24.84 -7.88 -0.27
N VAL A 198 -24.99 -9.19 -0.38
CA VAL A 198 -24.46 -10.02 -1.47
C VAL A 198 -25.59 -10.29 -2.45
N ASP A 199 -25.63 -9.54 -3.55
CA ASP A 199 -26.67 -9.66 -4.57
C ASP A 199 -26.32 -10.69 -5.65
N SER A 200 -25.03 -10.90 -5.89
CA SER A 200 -24.48 -11.89 -6.79
C SER A 200 -23.04 -12.20 -6.41
N LEU A 201 -22.41 -13.20 -7.05
CA LEU A 201 -21.00 -13.52 -6.81
C LEU A 201 -20.04 -12.35 -7.03
N GLN A 202 -20.40 -11.41 -7.89
CA GLN A 202 -19.59 -10.22 -8.19
C GLN A 202 -20.17 -8.91 -7.63
N ASP A 203 -21.46 -8.89 -7.31
CA ASP A 203 -22.11 -7.67 -6.86
C ASP A 203 -22.38 -7.71 -5.35
N ILE A 204 -21.51 -7.02 -4.62
CA ILE A 204 -21.55 -6.92 -3.17
C ILE A 204 -21.62 -5.46 -2.80
N HIS A 205 -22.60 -5.07 -2.03
CA HIS A 205 -22.82 -3.73 -1.55
C HIS A 205 -22.43 -3.61 -0.07
N LEU A 206 -21.82 -2.48 0.29
CA LEU A 206 -21.47 -2.14 1.65
C LEU A 206 -22.17 -0.86 2.07
N LEU A 207 -23.03 -0.94 3.08
CA LEU A 207 -23.62 0.19 3.76
C LEU A 207 -22.88 0.46 5.07
N VAL A 208 -22.39 1.70 5.26
CA VAL A 208 -21.65 2.13 6.45
C VAL A 208 -22.19 3.45 6.98
N ASN A 209 -22.02 3.67 8.28
CA ASN A 209 -22.36 4.93 8.92
C ASN A 209 -21.08 5.72 9.25
N GLY A 210 -20.60 6.55 8.29
CA GLY A 210 -19.44 7.43 8.45
C GLY A 210 -18.16 6.89 7.83
N ASN A 211 -17.02 7.49 8.20
CA ASN A 211 -15.69 7.15 7.69
C ASN A 211 -14.79 6.72 8.85
N GLY A 212 -14.28 5.51 8.82
CA GLY A 212 -13.38 4.98 9.86
C GLY A 212 -12.46 3.90 9.31
N VAL A 213 -11.50 3.47 10.12
CA VAL A 213 -10.53 2.43 9.74
C VAL A 213 -11.24 1.10 9.44
N LYS A 214 -12.22 0.72 10.28
CA LYS A 214 -13.03 -0.50 10.07
C LYS A 214 -13.74 -0.48 8.72
N HIS A 215 -14.32 0.66 8.35
CA HIS A 215 -14.99 0.85 7.04
C HIS A 215 -14.01 0.75 5.87
N SER A 216 -12.80 1.32 6.02
CA SER A 216 -11.75 1.22 5.00
C SER A 216 -11.28 -0.22 4.81
N ILE A 217 -11.16 -0.99 5.89
CA ILE A 217 -10.81 -2.42 5.83
C ILE A 217 -11.88 -3.20 5.08
N LEU A 218 -13.16 -3.03 5.45
CA LEU A 218 -14.28 -3.70 4.77
C LEU A 218 -14.33 -3.34 3.28
N SER A 219 -14.19 -2.06 2.94
CA SER A 219 -14.17 -1.62 1.54
C SER A 219 -12.99 -2.22 0.76
N THR A 220 -11.84 -2.39 1.40
CA THR A 220 -10.67 -3.02 0.77
C THR A 220 -10.91 -4.50 0.52
N ILE A 221 -11.46 -5.24 1.51
CA ILE A 221 -11.79 -6.66 1.37
C ILE A 221 -12.74 -6.87 0.19
N ILE A 222 -13.82 -6.08 0.12
CA ILE A 222 -14.80 -6.16 -0.97
C ILE A 222 -14.17 -5.84 -2.32
N SER A 223 -13.33 -4.80 -2.38
CA SER A 223 -12.70 -4.39 -3.63
C SER A 223 -11.70 -5.43 -4.14
N GLU A 224 -10.96 -6.06 -3.24
CA GLU A 224 -10.04 -7.15 -3.58
C GLU A 224 -10.81 -8.39 -4.03
N TYR A 225 -11.87 -8.77 -3.32
CA TYR A 225 -12.74 -9.88 -3.71
C TYR A 225 -13.32 -9.66 -5.11
N LYS A 226 -13.96 -8.51 -5.35
CA LYS A 226 -14.51 -8.17 -6.67
C LYS A 226 -13.47 -8.22 -7.79
N LEU A 227 -12.23 -7.81 -7.50
CA LEU A 227 -11.15 -7.85 -8.46
C LEU A 227 -10.74 -9.29 -8.82
N GLU A 228 -10.60 -10.16 -7.82
CA GLU A 228 -10.16 -11.55 -8.05
C GLU A 228 -11.28 -12.39 -8.68
N VAL A 229 -12.50 -12.26 -8.17
CA VAL A 229 -13.68 -12.92 -8.78
C VAL A 229 -13.95 -12.40 -10.19
N GLY A 230 -13.76 -11.08 -10.42
CA GLY A 230 -13.84 -10.53 -11.78
C GLY A 230 -12.84 -11.15 -12.75
N LYS A 231 -11.61 -11.41 -12.31
CA LYS A 231 -10.60 -12.12 -13.12
C LYS A 231 -11.00 -13.59 -13.37
N ALA A 232 -11.55 -14.26 -12.36
CA ALA A 232 -12.05 -15.63 -12.50
C ALA A 232 -13.16 -15.68 -13.56
N ILE A 233 -14.14 -14.79 -13.45
CA ILE A 233 -15.25 -14.68 -14.41
C ILE A 233 -14.74 -14.34 -15.81
N ASP A 234 -13.80 -13.42 -15.94
CA ASP A 234 -13.18 -13.11 -17.25
C ASP A 234 -12.45 -14.33 -17.83
N THR A 235 -11.84 -15.15 -16.98
CA THR A 235 -11.17 -16.38 -17.40
C THR A 235 -12.18 -17.42 -17.87
N ILE A 236 -13.28 -17.57 -17.15
CA ILE A 236 -14.40 -18.47 -17.53
C ILE A 236 -15.00 -18.03 -18.86
N ASN A 237 -15.19 -16.72 -19.05
CA ASN A 237 -15.78 -16.16 -20.28
C ASN A 237 -14.88 -16.28 -21.52
N ASN A 238 -13.56 -16.40 -21.36
CA ASN A 238 -12.62 -16.38 -22.48
C ASN A 238 -12.48 -17.76 -23.20
N ASP A 239 -12.86 -18.84 -22.54
CA ASP A 239 -12.74 -20.19 -23.09
C ASP A 239 -13.86 -21.10 -22.57
N HIS A 240 -14.54 -21.82 -23.47
CA HIS A 240 -15.63 -22.73 -23.11
C HIS A 240 -15.21 -23.87 -22.18
N ASP A 241 -13.96 -24.36 -22.35
CA ASP A 241 -13.41 -25.43 -21.51
C ASP A 241 -13.24 -24.96 -20.04
N ASN A 242 -13.19 -23.66 -19.80
CA ASN A 242 -13.09 -23.11 -18.46
C ASN A 242 -14.40 -23.14 -17.67
N LEU A 243 -15.54 -23.30 -18.35
CA LEU A 243 -16.83 -23.46 -17.67
C LEU A 243 -16.90 -24.74 -16.86
N GLU A 244 -16.27 -25.83 -17.33
CA GLU A 244 -16.19 -27.10 -16.62
C GLU A 244 -15.24 -27.08 -15.41
N ARG A 245 -14.39 -26.06 -15.33
CA ARG A 245 -13.42 -25.84 -14.25
C ARG A 245 -13.72 -24.56 -13.50
N SER A 246 -14.96 -24.08 -13.57
CA SER A 246 -15.33 -22.79 -13.00
C SER A 246 -15.22 -22.76 -11.47
N ASP A 247 -15.48 -23.84 -10.78
CA ASP A 247 -15.26 -23.99 -9.34
C ASP A 247 -13.78 -23.96 -8.99
N GLU A 248 -12.93 -24.74 -9.69
CA GLU A 248 -11.47 -24.72 -9.50
C GLU A 248 -10.90 -23.29 -9.71
N ILE A 249 -11.33 -22.61 -10.78
CA ILE A 249 -10.90 -21.25 -11.09
C ILE A 249 -11.37 -20.26 -10.02
N MET A 250 -12.58 -20.43 -9.51
CA MET A 250 -13.14 -19.62 -8.44
C MET A 250 -12.41 -19.86 -7.12
N ASP A 251 -12.14 -21.12 -6.78
CA ASP A 251 -11.38 -21.49 -5.58
C ASP A 251 -9.94 -21.02 -5.66
N GLU A 252 -9.23 -21.20 -6.79
CA GLU A 252 -7.89 -20.64 -7.01
C GLU A 252 -7.86 -19.12 -6.86
N SER A 253 -8.91 -18.43 -7.29
CA SER A 253 -8.99 -16.97 -7.16
C SER A 253 -9.22 -16.55 -5.72
N THR A 254 -10.02 -17.28 -4.95
CA THR A 254 -10.25 -17.04 -3.52
C THR A 254 -9.06 -17.45 -2.65
N GLU A 255 -8.39 -18.58 -2.96
CA GLU A 255 -7.12 -18.96 -2.33
C GLU A 255 -5.99 -17.96 -2.66
N SER A 256 -5.99 -17.39 -3.87
CA SER A 256 -5.03 -16.36 -4.24
C SER A 256 -5.20 -15.09 -3.42
N MET A 257 -6.39 -14.80 -2.89
CA MET A 257 -6.62 -13.75 -1.91
C MET A 257 -5.91 -14.03 -0.58
N GLU A 258 -5.85 -15.27 -0.12
CA GLU A 258 -5.00 -15.69 1.01
C GLU A 258 -3.52 -15.46 0.72
N PHE A 259 -3.07 -15.79 -0.49
CA PHE A 259 -1.70 -15.54 -0.95
C PHE A 259 -1.39 -14.05 -1.09
N ILE A 260 -2.32 -13.24 -1.52
CA ILE A 260 -2.21 -11.78 -1.52
C ILE A 260 -2.16 -11.28 -0.07
N ASN A 261 -2.88 -11.85 0.87
CA ASN A 261 -2.78 -11.52 2.30
C ASN A 261 -1.47 -11.99 2.94
N ALA A 262 -0.91 -13.13 2.55
CA ALA A 262 0.33 -13.68 3.09
C ALA A 262 1.60 -13.20 2.35
N LYS A 263 1.50 -12.93 1.05
CA LYS A 263 2.62 -12.49 0.18
C LYS A 263 2.62 -10.99 -0.09
N LYS A 264 1.75 -10.28 0.56
CA LYS A 264 1.46 -8.89 0.35
C LYS A 264 2.63 -8.01 0.64
N MET A 265 3.01 -7.32 -0.41
CA MET A 265 3.95 -6.22 -0.36
C MET A 265 5.12 -6.53 0.55
N ALA A 266 6.27 -6.78 0.01
CA ALA A 266 7.52 -7.21 0.64
C ALA A 266 8.00 -6.35 1.84
N GLY A 267 7.10 -5.63 2.51
CA GLY A 267 7.31 -4.90 3.74
C GLY A 267 6.67 -5.64 4.90
N GLU A 268 7.49 -6.03 5.87
CA GLU A 268 7.06 -6.72 7.11
C GLU A 268 6.09 -5.90 7.96
N ASN A 269 5.85 -4.62 7.62
CA ASN A 269 5.04 -3.74 8.45
C ASN A 269 3.89 -3.09 7.69
N LYS A 270 2.68 -3.54 7.96
CA LYS A 270 1.41 -3.01 7.40
C LYS A 270 0.87 -1.81 8.19
N ASP A 271 1.63 -1.31 9.17
CA ASP A 271 1.22 -0.25 10.05
C ASP A 271 1.15 1.11 9.32
N PRO A 272 -0.04 1.69 9.11
CA PRO A 272 -0.19 2.98 8.45
C PRO A 272 0.48 4.13 9.22
N PHE A 273 0.67 3.97 10.54
CA PHE A 273 1.26 5.00 11.39
C PHE A 273 2.79 5.05 11.27
N VAL A 274 3.43 3.99 10.79
CA VAL A 274 4.88 3.99 10.52
C VAL A 274 5.27 5.08 9.51
N ALA A 275 4.37 5.44 8.61
CA ALA A 275 4.57 6.55 7.70
C ALA A 275 4.86 7.88 8.42
N TYR A 276 4.24 8.13 9.59
CA TYR A 276 4.52 9.34 10.39
C TYR A 276 5.93 9.34 10.96
N PHE A 277 6.45 8.16 11.33
CA PHE A 277 7.84 8.04 11.81
C PHE A 277 8.86 8.16 10.67
N TYR A 278 8.56 7.68 9.46
CA TYR A 278 9.38 7.99 8.28
C TYR A 278 9.43 9.48 8.00
N ASN A 279 8.28 10.14 8.09
CA ASN A 279 8.18 11.58 7.94
C ASN A 279 8.96 12.32 9.03
N LEU A 280 8.95 11.84 10.25
CA LEU A 280 9.76 12.38 11.35
C LEU A 280 11.26 12.27 11.05
N ILE A 281 11.73 11.12 10.57
CA ILE A 281 13.13 10.92 10.18
C ILE A 281 13.50 11.84 9.01
N ALA A 282 12.62 11.97 8.01
CA ALA A 282 12.81 12.90 6.89
C ALA A 282 12.90 14.34 7.35
N MET A 283 12.07 14.75 8.32
CA MET A 283 12.13 16.08 8.93
C MET A 283 13.48 16.31 9.64
N VAL A 284 13.93 15.34 10.45
CA VAL A 284 15.24 15.40 11.12
C VAL A 284 16.37 15.54 10.10
N ALA A 285 16.33 14.75 9.04
CA ALA A 285 17.31 14.79 7.96
C ALA A 285 17.38 16.17 7.29
N ILE A 286 16.22 16.77 6.99
CA ILE A 286 16.16 18.07 6.32
C ILE A 286 16.54 19.20 7.28
N MET A 287 16.35 19.07 8.60
CA MET A 287 16.75 20.10 9.57
C MET A 287 18.27 20.38 9.57
N GLY A 288 19.09 19.43 9.13
CA GLY A 288 20.52 19.66 8.86
C GLY A 288 20.79 20.80 7.88
N SER A 289 19.84 21.06 6.96
CA SER A 289 19.94 22.17 6.00
C SER A 289 19.99 23.55 6.66
N VAL A 290 19.28 23.74 7.77
CA VAL A 290 19.28 25.00 8.54
C VAL A 290 20.65 25.24 9.16
N ALA A 291 21.27 24.19 9.72
CA ALA A 291 22.63 24.28 10.27
C ALA A 291 23.66 24.60 9.19
N SER A 292 23.58 23.88 8.06
CA SER A 292 24.47 24.09 6.92
C SER A 292 24.37 25.53 6.39
N LEU A 293 23.13 26.01 6.19
CA LEU A 293 22.88 27.36 5.75
C LEU A 293 23.47 28.40 6.74
N ASN A 294 23.15 28.31 8.02
CA ASN A 294 23.57 29.25 9.03
C ASN A 294 25.08 29.30 9.22
N LEU A 295 25.73 28.14 9.20
CA LEU A 295 27.17 28.02 9.35
C LEU A 295 27.89 28.72 8.19
N ILE A 296 27.48 28.43 6.96
CA ILE A 296 28.10 28.93 5.74
C ILE A 296 27.76 30.40 5.50
N ALA A 297 26.51 30.81 5.72
CA ALA A 297 26.12 32.19 5.60
C ALA A 297 26.93 33.10 6.58
N ASN A 298 27.13 32.66 7.82
CA ASN A 298 27.95 33.38 8.79
C ASN A 298 29.43 33.44 8.44
N SER A 299 29.94 32.65 7.51
CA SER A 299 31.30 32.74 6.99
C SER A 299 31.44 33.65 5.78
N GLN A 300 30.34 34.23 5.29
CA GLN A 300 30.35 35.18 4.17
C GLN A 300 30.60 36.62 4.65
N ALA A 301 31.49 37.37 3.97
CA ALA A 301 31.89 38.71 4.39
C ALA A 301 30.74 39.73 4.45
N ASN A 302 29.71 39.56 3.63
CA ASN A 302 28.52 40.42 3.62
C ASN A 302 27.48 40.08 4.71
N GLN A 303 27.69 39.02 5.52
CA GLN A 303 26.73 38.57 6.53
C GLN A 303 27.27 38.74 7.97
N SER A 304 28.59 38.67 8.17
CA SER A 304 29.15 38.75 9.51
C SER A 304 30.58 39.33 9.54
N THR A 305 30.95 39.88 10.71
CA THR A 305 32.34 40.33 10.95
C THR A 305 33.32 39.15 10.97
N THR A 306 32.88 37.98 11.37
CA THR A 306 33.68 36.73 11.28
C THR A 306 33.91 36.36 9.83
N GLY A 307 32.91 36.47 8.97
CA GLY A 307 33.01 36.26 7.52
C GLY A 307 34.04 37.16 6.86
N ILE A 308 34.08 38.44 7.25
CA ILE A 308 35.13 39.41 6.76
C ILE A 308 36.52 38.86 7.09
N ARG A 309 36.76 38.40 8.32
CA ARG A 309 38.06 37.86 8.74
C ARG A 309 38.44 36.58 7.99
N ILE A 310 37.43 35.74 7.67
CA ILE A 310 37.63 34.51 6.92
C ILE A 310 38.00 34.82 5.46
N ASP A 311 37.31 35.76 4.82
CA ASP A 311 37.60 36.17 3.44
C ASP A 311 38.97 36.88 3.30
N CYS A 312 39.49 37.53 4.35
CA CYS A 312 40.85 38.08 4.41
C CYS A 312 41.92 37.02 4.71
N SER A 313 41.54 35.81 5.05
CA SER A 313 42.51 34.74 5.35
C SER A 313 43.10 34.15 4.06
N PRO A 314 44.33 33.61 4.09
CA PRO A 314 44.94 32.98 2.91
C PRO A 314 44.31 31.65 2.53
N THR A 315 43.20 31.28 3.14
CA THR A 315 42.52 30.01 2.93
C THR A 315 41.59 30.06 1.72
N ILE A 316 41.62 29.04 0.88
CA ILE A 316 40.67 28.94 -0.23
C ILE A 316 39.25 28.84 0.34
N LYS A 317 38.38 29.76 -0.01
CA LYS A 317 37.01 29.89 0.50
C LYS A 317 36.21 28.57 0.42
N VAL A 318 36.17 27.94 -0.75
CA VAL A 318 35.47 26.68 -0.97
C VAL A 318 35.96 25.59 -0.02
N PHE A 319 37.28 25.59 0.27
CA PHE A 319 37.87 24.60 1.19
C PHE A 319 37.41 24.81 2.64
N HIS A 320 37.26 26.08 3.05
CA HIS A 320 36.70 26.41 4.35
C HIS A 320 35.24 25.99 4.48
N GLU A 321 34.42 26.31 3.47
CA GLU A 321 33.00 26.01 3.43
C GLU A 321 32.74 24.52 3.37
N LEU A 322 33.55 23.75 2.64
CA LEU A 322 33.47 22.27 2.66
C LEU A 322 33.86 21.67 4.04
N ALA A 323 34.81 22.30 4.77
CA ALA A 323 35.13 21.87 6.13
C ALA A 323 33.96 22.15 7.10
N GLN A 324 33.23 23.25 6.89
CA GLN A 324 32.00 23.55 7.63
C GLN A 324 30.87 22.55 7.30
N LEU A 325 30.66 22.24 6.02
CA LEU A 325 29.69 21.25 5.59
C LEU A 325 30.01 19.88 6.20
N MET A 326 31.29 19.46 6.22
CA MET A 326 31.71 18.22 6.88
C MET A 326 31.39 18.22 8.38
N ALA A 327 31.51 19.34 9.07
CA ALA A 327 31.13 19.44 10.48
C ALA A 327 29.62 19.23 10.67
N VAL A 328 28.80 19.77 9.76
CA VAL A 328 27.34 19.56 9.78
C VAL A 328 27.01 18.10 9.49
N ILE A 329 27.60 17.48 8.47
CA ILE A 329 27.39 16.08 8.14
C ILE A 329 27.71 15.17 9.33
N ILE A 330 28.83 15.41 10.01
CA ILE A 330 29.24 14.60 11.17
C ILE A 330 28.21 14.69 12.30
N ILE A 331 27.80 15.92 12.68
CA ILE A 331 26.86 16.09 13.78
C ILE A 331 25.47 15.58 13.40
N GLN A 332 25.04 15.80 12.16
CA GLN A 332 23.75 15.33 11.68
C GLN A 332 23.68 13.81 11.59
N THR A 333 24.79 13.18 11.18
CA THR A 333 24.95 11.73 11.24
C THR A 333 24.70 11.20 12.66
N VAL A 334 25.35 11.82 13.66
CA VAL A 334 25.17 11.40 15.07
C VAL A 334 23.73 11.60 15.53
N ILE A 335 23.12 12.74 15.19
CA ILE A 335 21.74 13.06 15.57
C ILE A 335 20.76 12.05 14.95
N ILE A 336 20.85 11.76 13.65
CA ILE A 336 19.93 10.86 12.97
C ILE A 336 20.08 9.41 13.42
N LEU A 337 21.33 8.96 13.64
CA LEU A 337 21.60 7.63 14.20
C LEU A 337 21.00 7.49 15.59
N PHE A 338 21.17 8.51 16.45
CA PHE A 338 20.61 8.47 17.80
C PHE A 338 19.07 8.49 17.76
N THR A 339 18.47 9.36 16.94
CA THR A 339 17.02 9.44 16.78
C THR A 339 16.45 8.11 16.31
N LEU A 340 17.04 7.51 15.28
CA LEU A 340 16.60 6.24 14.74
C LEU A 340 16.75 5.10 15.76
N THR A 341 17.89 5.05 16.48
CA THR A 341 18.11 4.09 17.56
C THR A 341 17.07 4.26 18.67
N TYR A 342 16.73 5.50 19.04
CA TYR A 342 15.68 5.79 20.02
C TYR A 342 14.33 5.25 19.56
N LEU A 343 13.92 5.52 18.31
CA LEU A 343 12.65 5.04 17.75
C LEU A 343 12.58 3.52 17.71
N ILE A 344 13.65 2.84 17.27
CA ILE A 344 13.68 1.37 17.11
C ILE A 344 13.78 0.65 18.46
N PHE A 345 14.72 1.04 19.32
CA PHE A 345 15.04 0.25 20.52
C PHE A 345 14.28 0.72 21.77
N ILE A 346 13.98 2.01 21.90
CA ILE A 346 13.27 2.54 23.08
C ILE A 346 11.76 2.56 22.83
N LEU A 347 11.30 3.13 21.72
CA LEU A 347 9.89 3.13 21.38
C LEU A 347 9.42 1.84 20.68
N LYS A 348 10.35 0.93 20.34
CA LYS A 348 10.06 -0.37 19.72
C LYS A 348 9.23 -0.28 18.43
N ILE A 349 9.44 0.80 17.67
CA ILE A 349 8.74 0.99 16.41
C ILE A 349 9.33 0.04 15.38
N ASN A 350 8.49 -0.80 14.82
CA ASN A 350 8.88 -1.69 13.74
C ASN A 350 8.80 -0.92 12.41
N PHE A 351 9.95 -0.63 11.80
CA PHE A 351 10.01 0.03 10.51
C PHE A 351 9.88 -0.92 9.32
N GLY A 352 9.72 -2.23 9.57
CA GLY A 352 9.75 -3.25 8.51
C GLY A 352 11.14 -3.39 7.87
N GLY A 353 11.39 -4.52 7.25
CA GLY A 353 12.59 -4.74 6.46
C GLY A 353 13.90 -4.80 7.25
N ASN A 354 15.01 -4.74 6.52
CA ASN A 354 16.35 -4.88 7.10
C ASN A 354 16.81 -3.57 7.76
N ILE A 355 17.03 -3.60 9.07
CA ILE A 355 17.47 -2.46 9.90
C ILE A 355 18.69 -1.76 9.31
N THR A 356 19.65 -2.48 8.75
CA THR A 356 20.87 -1.90 8.15
C THR A 356 20.53 -0.94 7.01
N PHE A 357 19.59 -1.32 6.15
CA PHE A 357 19.17 -0.47 5.04
C PHE A 357 18.37 0.76 5.51
N ILE A 358 17.63 0.65 6.61
CA ILE A 358 16.94 1.79 7.23
C ILE A 358 17.97 2.82 7.70
N TYR A 359 19.03 2.38 8.39
CA TYR A 359 20.13 3.27 8.82
C TYR A 359 20.86 3.91 7.63
N ILE A 360 21.16 3.14 6.57
CA ILE A 360 21.79 3.66 5.35
C ILE A 360 20.88 4.71 4.69
N THR A 361 19.60 4.44 4.58
CA THR A 361 18.62 5.38 4.01
C THR A 361 18.56 6.67 4.82
N ALA A 362 18.53 6.58 6.14
CA ALA A 362 18.52 7.74 7.03
C ALA A 362 19.79 8.59 6.90
N LEU A 363 20.97 7.96 6.79
CA LEU A 363 22.23 8.66 6.56
C LEU A 363 22.28 9.36 5.20
N LEU A 364 21.81 8.70 4.15
CA LEU A 364 21.72 9.32 2.82
C LEU A 364 20.71 10.47 2.80
N SER A 365 19.61 10.33 3.54
CA SER A 365 18.62 11.40 3.71
C SER A 365 19.21 12.66 4.35
N SER A 366 20.09 12.50 5.35
CA SER A 366 20.76 13.66 5.97
C SER A 366 21.67 14.39 5.00
N LEU A 367 22.34 13.68 4.09
CA LEU A 367 23.15 14.31 3.04
C LEU A 367 22.32 15.19 2.10
N VAL A 368 21.08 14.76 1.78
CA VAL A 368 20.15 15.60 0.97
C VAL A 368 19.85 16.91 1.69
N GLY A 369 19.53 16.85 2.99
CA GLY A 369 19.28 18.04 3.81
C GLY A 369 20.51 18.95 3.90
N ASP A 370 21.66 18.39 4.27
CA ASP A 370 22.90 19.16 4.47
C ASP A 370 23.36 19.86 3.18
N THR A 371 23.26 19.18 2.04
CA THR A 371 23.64 19.74 0.73
C THR A 371 22.63 20.76 0.23
N LEU A 372 21.32 20.62 0.56
CA LEU A 372 20.32 21.65 0.29
C LEU A 372 20.64 22.95 0.99
N GLY A 373 20.95 22.92 2.29
CA GLY A 373 21.34 24.08 3.06
C GLY A 373 22.63 24.74 2.52
N PHE A 374 23.62 23.91 2.14
CA PHE A 374 24.84 24.38 1.49
C PHE A 374 24.56 25.13 0.19
N MET A 375 23.69 24.58 -0.66
CA MET A 375 23.28 25.20 -1.91
C MET A 375 22.59 26.56 -1.67
N ILE A 376 21.57 26.59 -0.79
CA ILE A 376 20.78 27.79 -0.50
C ILE A 376 21.65 28.91 0.14
N ALA A 377 22.64 28.54 0.95
CA ALA A 377 23.56 29.49 1.54
C ALA A 377 24.29 30.36 0.49
N HIS A 378 24.47 29.83 -0.71
CA HIS A 378 25.16 30.54 -1.81
C HIS A 378 24.23 31.25 -2.78
N PHE A 379 22.89 31.15 -2.59
CA PHE A 379 21.94 31.87 -3.44
C PHE A 379 22.02 33.39 -3.25
N GLY A 380 22.48 34.10 -4.28
CA GLY A 380 22.41 35.55 -4.39
C GLY A 380 23.09 36.33 -3.27
N LYS A 381 22.97 37.64 -3.35
CA LYS A 381 23.51 38.59 -2.35
C LYS A 381 22.46 39.05 -1.34
N ILE A 382 21.56 38.16 -0.97
CA ILE A 382 20.47 38.39 -0.01
C ILE A 382 20.95 38.10 1.43
N SER A 383 20.26 38.70 2.41
CA SER A 383 20.60 38.51 3.83
C SER A 383 20.36 37.06 4.27
N SER A 384 21.06 36.60 5.32
CA SER A 384 20.94 35.28 5.90
C SER A 384 19.49 34.95 6.29
N ASP A 385 18.77 35.91 6.90
CA ASP A 385 17.37 35.74 7.31
C ASP A 385 16.44 35.45 6.13
N LYS A 386 16.68 36.14 4.98
CA LYS A 386 15.88 35.85 3.77
C LYS A 386 16.21 34.49 3.17
N LYS A 387 17.46 34.04 3.23
CA LYS A 387 17.88 32.70 2.81
C LYS A 387 17.22 31.63 3.70
N GLU A 388 17.18 31.86 5.03
CA GLU A 388 16.52 31.00 5.98
C GLU A 388 15.01 30.95 5.73
N ALA A 389 14.36 32.08 5.42
CA ALA A 389 12.95 32.12 5.06
C ALA A 389 12.65 31.29 3.78
N ILE A 390 13.48 31.45 2.73
CA ILE A 390 13.36 30.64 1.50
C ILE A 390 13.51 29.14 1.82
N LEU A 391 14.51 28.79 2.63
CA LEU A 391 14.74 27.43 3.04
C LEU A 391 13.54 26.87 3.80
N MET A 392 12.96 27.64 4.73
CA MET A 392 11.77 27.23 5.47
C MET A 392 10.55 27.02 4.57
N VAL A 393 10.35 27.85 3.54
CA VAL A 393 9.29 27.63 2.55
C VAL A 393 9.51 26.31 1.79
N ILE A 394 10.76 26.00 1.42
CA ILE A 394 11.09 24.72 0.77
C ILE A 394 10.84 23.52 1.71
N ILE A 395 11.24 23.63 2.97
CA ILE A 395 11.08 22.55 3.96
C ILE A 395 9.61 22.33 4.29
N LEU A 396 8.89 23.38 4.69
CA LEU A 396 7.50 23.26 5.13
C LEU A 396 6.55 23.00 3.95
N GLY A 397 6.71 23.75 2.86
CA GLY A 397 5.91 23.58 1.64
C GLY A 397 6.19 22.23 0.96
N GLY A 398 7.47 21.89 0.83
CA GLY A 398 7.90 20.59 0.29
C GLY A 398 7.44 19.42 1.18
N GLY A 399 7.52 19.60 2.51
CA GLY A 399 7.03 18.65 3.49
C GLY A 399 5.51 18.43 3.39
N PHE A 400 4.74 19.50 3.34
CA PHE A 400 3.28 19.42 3.14
C PHE A 400 2.93 18.65 1.86
N MET A 401 3.56 19.01 0.74
CA MET A 401 3.32 18.36 -0.55
C MET A 401 3.83 16.92 -0.63
N SER A 402 4.75 16.51 0.26
CA SER A 402 5.21 15.11 0.35
C SER A 402 4.34 14.23 1.26
N GLY A 403 3.25 14.77 1.81
CA GLY A 403 2.35 14.02 2.68
C GLY A 403 2.72 14.04 4.17
N LEU A 404 3.65 14.93 4.61
CA LEU A 404 4.07 15.03 6.01
C LEU A 404 2.95 15.47 6.95
N MET A 405 2.04 16.32 6.48
CA MET A 405 0.92 16.85 7.27
C MET A 405 -0.42 16.28 6.85
N TYR A 406 -0.55 15.88 5.58
CA TYR A 406 -1.75 15.28 5.02
C TYR A 406 -1.34 14.16 4.06
N GLY A 407 -1.62 12.90 4.43
CA GLY A 407 -1.11 11.70 3.75
C GLY A 407 -1.43 11.64 2.26
N ASP A 408 -2.67 12.01 1.89
CA ASP A 408 -3.15 11.96 0.49
C ASP A 408 -2.54 13.03 -0.40
N MET A 409 -1.95 14.10 0.19
CA MET A 409 -1.38 15.20 -0.58
C MET A 409 -0.32 14.74 -1.57
N LYS A 410 0.50 13.77 -1.18
CA LYS A 410 1.53 13.19 -2.06
C LYS A 410 0.92 12.57 -3.31
N MET A 411 -0.19 11.85 -3.18
CA MET A 411 -0.90 11.24 -4.29
C MET A 411 -1.54 12.30 -5.20
N ILE A 412 -2.15 13.34 -4.62
CA ILE A 412 -2.71 14.47 -5.36
C ILE A 412 -1.62 15.18 -6.19
N VAL A 413 -0.45 15.41 -5.60
CA VAL A 413 0.69 16.02 -6.30
C VAL A 413 1.22 15.10 -7.40
N GLU A 414 1.30 13.78 -7.15
CA GLU A 414 1.75 12.83 -8.17
C GLU A 414 0.82 12.79 -9.38
N GLN A 415 -0.50 12.90 -9.16
CA GLN A 415 -1.48 12.95 -10.25
C GLN A 415 -1.44 14.25 -11.05
N LYS A 416 -1.26 15.41 -10.37
CA LYS A 416 -1.36 16.73 -11.02
C LYS A 416 -0.01 17.29 -11.49
N ALA A 417 1.08 16.99 -10.77
CA ALA A 417 2.40 17.52 -11.02
C ALA A 417 3.52 16.53 -10.64
N PRO A 418 3.64 15.37 -11.32
CA PRO A 418 4.57 14.30 -10.94
C PRO A 418 6.05 14.75 -10.93
N TRP A 419 6.40 15.73 -11.76
CA TRP A 419 7.75 16.30 -11.79
C TRP A 419 8.14 16.98 -10.49
N PHE A 420 7.17 17.56 -9.76
CA PHE A 420 7.42 18.21 -8.49
C PHE A 420 7.90 17.25 -7.42
N ASN A 421 7.27 16.06 -7.30
CA ASN A 421 7.69 15.02 -6.38
C ASN A 421 9.13 14.53 -6.64
N ARG A 422 9.58 14.59 -7.91
CA ARG A 422 10.95 14.18 -8.28
C ARG A 422 12.01 15.19 -7.88
N ILE A 423 11.64 16.47 -7.76
CA ILE A 423 12.57 17.57 -7.40
C ILE A 423 12.49 17.88 -5.91
N ASN A 424 11.33 17.65 -5.27
CA ASN A 424 11.11 17.96 -3.87
C ASN A 424 11.98 17.06 -2.96
N PRO A 425 12.94 17.62 -2.19
CA PRO A 425 13.82 16.83 -1.33
C PRO A 425 13.06 15.97 -0.30
N SER A 426 11.95 16.49 0.24
CA SER A 426 11.13 15.76 1.20
C SER A 426 10.50 14.53 0.57
N SER A 427 9.95 14.66 -0.65
CA SER A 427 9.36 13.52 -1.38
C SER A 427 10.40 12.46 -1.72
N VAL A 428 11.58 12.88 -2.18
CA VAL A 428 12.69 11.96 -2.51
C VAL A 428 13.10 11.11 -1.29
N ILE A 429 13.17 11.74 -0.12
CA ILE A 429 13.51 11.04 1.14
C ILE A 429 12.39 10.08 1.54
N THR A 430 11.14 10.54 1.57
CA THR A 430 10.00 9.69 1.97
C THR A 430 9.78 8.54 1.00
N ASP A 431 10.05 8.73 -0.30
CA ASP A 431 10.00 7.66 -1.30
C ASP A 431 11.01 6.55 -1.05
N ALA A 432 12.21 6.87 -0.57
CA ALA A 432 13.21 5.88 -0.27
C ALA A 432 12.82 5.00 0.92
N PHE A 433 12.27 5.60 1.98
CA PHE A 433 11.75 4.85 3.13
C PHE A 433 10.51 4.03 2.75
N TYR A 434 9.59 4.62 2.01
CA TYR A 434 8.40 3.93 1.52
C TYR A 434 8.78 2.75 0.62
N ALA A 435 9.71 2.95 -0.32
CA ALA A 435 10.17 1.88 -1.20
C ALA A 435 10.80 0.73 -0.42
N LEU A 436 11.57 1.04 0.64
CA LEU A 436 12.18 0.03 1.48
C LEU A 436 11.14 -0.75 2.30
N ASN A 437 10.14 -0.05 2.85
CA ASN A 437 9.08 -0.65 3.66
C ASN A 437 8.12 -1.52 2.84
N VAL A 438 7.64 -0.99 1.71
CA VAL A 438 6.57 -1.64 0.92
C VAL A 438 7.13 -2.68 -0.05
N PHE A 439 8.27 -2.38 -0.70
CA PHE A 439 8.83 -3.23 -1.76
C PHE A 439 10.10 -3.97 -1.33
N GLY A 440 10.60 -3.72 -0.11
CA GLY A 440 11.85 -4.28 0.37
C GLY A 440 13.07 -3.84 -0.45
N ILE A 441 14.13 -4.67 -0.41
CA ILE A 441 15.37 -4.42 -1.14
C ILE A 441 15.19 -4.86 -2.59
N GLY A 442 14.85 -3.91 -3.46
CA GLY A 442 14.57 -4.19 -4.87
C GLY A 442 14.87 -2.99 -5.80
N PRO A 443 14.55 -3.11 -7.09
CA PRO A 443 14.86 -2.06 -8.07
C PRO A 443 14.25 -0.69 -7.75
N ARG A 444 13.10 -0.65 -7.07
CA ARG A 444 12.45 0.60 -6.65
C ARG A 444 13.25 1.30 -5.55
N TYR A 445 13.71 0.53 -4.55
CA TYR A 445 14.57 1.06 -3.49
C TYR A 445 15.89 1.60 -4.05
N TYR A 446 16.59 0.83 -4.86
CA TYR A 446 17.84 1.29 -5.48
C TYR A 446 17.65 2.54 -6.33
N ARG A 447 16.53 2.65 -7.04
CA ARG A 447 16.18 3.87 -7.79
C ARG A 447 16.01 5.07 -6.87
N ALA A 448 15.31 4.94 -5.76
CA ALA A 448 15.12 6.00 -4.78
C ALA A 448 16.45 6.44 -4.15
N VAL A 449 17.32 5.49 -3.79
CA VAL A 449 18.68 5.76 -3.30
C VAL A 449 19.52 6.50 -4.34
N MET A 450 19.46 6.08 -5.60
CA MET A 450 20.15 6.77 -6.69
C MET A 450 19.66 8.22 -6.86
N TYR A 451 18.35 8.46 -6.75
CA TYR A 451 17.79 9.83 -6.76
C TYR A 451 18.32 10.67 -5.61
N MET A 452 18.40 10.13 -4.39
CA MET A 452 18.99 10.86 -3.25
C MET A 452 20.46 11.21 -3.48
N LEU A 453 21.25 10.30 -4.02
CA LEU A 453 22.66 10.53 -4.33
C LEU A 453 22.82 11.58 -5.44
N ILE A 454 22.05 11.48 -6.51
CA ILE A 454 22.09 12.42 -7.64
C ILE A 454 21.69 13.82 -7.18
N THR A 455 20.61 13.94 -6.41
CA THR A 455 20.14 15.25 -5.88
C THR A 455 21.15 15.86 -4.93
N SER A 456 21.73 15.08 -4.01
CA SER A 456 22.79 15.56 -3.10
C SER A 456 24.03 16.02 -3.86
N CYS A 457 24.51 15.24 -4.83
CA CYS A 457 25.65 15.62 -5.67
C CYS A 457 25.35 16.88 -6.49
N ALA A 458 24.18 16.99 -7.10
CA ALA A 458 23.78 18.15 -7.87
C ALA A 458 23.74 19.41 -6.99
N MET A 459 23.12 19.35 -5.81
CA MET A 459 23.06 20.46 -4.86
C MET A 459 24.46 20.88 -4.38
N LEU A 460 25.33 19.89 -4.08
CA LEU A 460 26.71 20.16 -3.70
C LEU A 460 27.48 20.85 -4.82
N LEU A 461 27.40 20.36 -6.04
CA LEU A 461 28.09 20.95 -7.21
C LEU A 461 27.60 22.37 -7.51
N ILE A 462 26.27 22.60 -7.46
CA ILE A 462 25.68 23.94 -7.63
C ILE A 462 26.19 24.88 -6.54
N GLY A 463 26.18 24.43 -5.28
CA GLY A 463 26.69 25.23 -4.14
C GLY A 463 28.17 25.57 -4.32
N CYS A 464 29.03 24.62 -4.68
CA CYS A 464 30.46 24.88 -4.96
C CYS A 464 30.67 25.82 -6.14
N PHE A 465 29.88 25.70 -7.19
CA PHE A 465 29.95 26.60 -8.34
C PHE A 465 29.56 28.02 -7.97
N LEU A 466 28.47 28.19 -7.22
CA LEU A 466 28.02 29.51 -6.74
C LEU A 466 29.00 30.12 -5.74
N SER A 467 29.62 29.31 -4.86
CA SER A 467 30.68 29.78 -3.95
C SER A 467 31.85 30.37 -4.68
N ARG A 468 32.36 29.72 -5.73
CA ARG A 468 33.47 30.23 -6.55
C ARG A 468 33.15 31.52 -7.26
N ARG A 469 31.90 31.76 -7.64
CA ARG A 469 31.46 32.96 -8.37
C ARG A 469 31.17 34.14 -7.44
N SER A 470 30.98 33.92 -6.15
CA SER A 470 30.68 34.96 -5.19
C SER A 470 31.95 35.71 -4.81
N SER A 471 32.22 36.82 -5.48
CA SER A 471 33.21 37.81 -5.04
C SER A 471 32.51 39.03 -4.43
N TYR A 472 32.90 39.41 -3.22
CA TYR A 472 32.36 40.58 -2.55
C TYR A 472 33.21 41.78 -2.95
N LYS A 473 32.69 42.67 -3.82
CA LYS A 473 33.39 43.80 -4.43
C LYS A 473 33.61 45.00 -3.51
N SER A 474 33.20 44.96 -2.25
CA SER A 474 33.40 46.07 -1.32
C SER A 474 33.43 45.57 0.12
N LEU A 475 34.56 45.60 0.70
CA LEU A 475 34.76 45.81 2.12
C LEU A 475 34.91 47.30 2.36
#